data_344291c259062249e1faa61cc732e4a9
#
_entry.id   344291c259062249e1faa61cc732e4a9
#
_cell.length_a   1.000
_cell.length_b   1.000
_cell.length_c   1.000
_cell.angle_alpha   90.00
_cell.angle_beta   90.00
_cell.angle_gamma   90.00
#
_symmetry.space_group_name_H-M   'P 1'
#
loop_
_entity.id
_entity.type
_entity.pdbx_description
1 polymer ?
#
loop_
_entity_poly.entity_id
_entity_poly.type
_entity_poly.pdbx_seq_one_letter_code
_entity_poly.pdbx_strand_id
1 'polypeptide(L)'
;VMSEGGLYDRRFAAIAFKQAQGDIAEAVFLVRAHRAQLANFGSSQNIDLKTMHYSRHISATQKELAGGQILGATYDYTHRLLNMDLEHSRPQCELPKSVITAPSSPSSSEPLYADLIRTEISKAPIDITRTVLPSLPDPCERLAHLARGEEGYLTGLAYESLRKASTSHPYVAQLMRGSVEIFVELEDLNLTVSIGEVELTACTTVAPNFSSSPHLEAGFGIAFGANERKAVAMAIVDQHFKIEGATSDALMHTDGVAASGYVSHLKLPHYSDFDADLARLRRVQAKEEI
;
A
#
# COMPACT_ATOMS: atom_id res chain seq x y z
N VAL A 1 4.85 7.13 -4.35
CA VAL A 1 6.26 7.38 -3.96
C VAL A 1 6.40 7.37 -2.43
N MET A 2 5.64 8.20 -1.66
CA MET A 2 5.75 8.27 -0.19
C MET A 2 5.54 6.91 0.50
N SER A 3 4.49 6.17 0.17
CA SER A 3 4.18 4.87 0.79
C SER A 3 5.26 3.82 0.52
N GLU A 4 5.67 3.68 -0.73
CA GLU A 4 6.70 2.71 -1.12
C GLU A 4 8.09 3.14 -0.65
N GLY A 5 8.36 4.46 -0.60
CA GLY A 5 9.58 5.04 -0.04
C GLY A 5 9.64 4.97 1.48
N GLY A 6 8.49 4.80 2.15
CA GLY A 6 8.38 4.76 3.59
C GLY A 6 8.71 6.09 4.27
N LEU A 7 8.46 7.22 3.59
CA LEU A 7 8.69 8.56 4.11
C LEU A 7 7.49 9.46 3.77
N TYR A 8 6.81 9.95 4.79
CA TYR A 8 5.74 10.93 4.61
C TYR A 8 6.32 12.33 4.53
N ASP A 9 6.67 12.74 3.31
CA ASP A 9 7.07 14.10 2.98
C ASP A 9 6.76 14.39 1.51
N ARG A 10 5.76 15.26 1.27
CA ARG A 10 5.31 15.62 -0.08
C ARG A 10 6.38 16.35 -0.88
N ARG A 11 7.21 17.16 -0.20
CA ARG A 11 8.27 17.95 -0.85
C ARG A 11 9.37 17.02 -1.34
N PHE A 12 9.86 16.10 -0.50
CA PHE A 12 10.88 15.16 -0.91
C PHE A 12 10.37 14.19 -1.98
N ALA A 13 9.13 13.72 -1.87
CA ALA A 13 8.51 12.90 -2.90
C ALA A 13 8.42 13.63 -4.26
N ALA A 14 8.04 14.93 -4.27
CA ALA A 14 7.98 15.73 -5.49
C ALA A 14 9.38 15.97 -6.08
N ILE A 15 10.39 16.25 -5.26
CA ILE A 15 11.79 16.41 -5.69
C ILE A 15 12.28 15.11 -6.33
N ALA A 16 12.09 13.98 -5.65
CA ALA A 16 12.51 12.67 -6.13
C ALA A 16 11.84 12.32 -7.47
N PHE A 17 10.52 12.54 -7.59
CA PHE A 17 9.78 12.31 -8.82
C PHE A 17 10.27 13.19 -9.99
N LYS A 18 10.56 14.46 -9.72
CA LYS A 18 11.12 15.38 -10.71
C LYS A 18 12.53 14.96 -11.11
N GLN A 19 13.38 14.59 -10.15
CA GLN A 19 14.76 14.13 -10.40
C GLN A 19 14.79 12.82 -11.21
N ALA A 20 13.86 11.91 -10.91
CA ALA A 20 13.65 10.66 -11.64
C ALA A 20 12.96 10.84 -13.01
N GLN A 21 12.68 12.07 -13.44
CA GLN A 21 12.02 12.38 -14.72
C GLN A 21 10.67 11.66 -14.92
N GLY A 22 9.95 11.42 -13.82
CA GLY A 22 8.65 10.74 -13.82
C GLY A 22 8.71 9.23 -13.63
N ASP A 23 9.89 8.62 -13.55
CA ASP A 23 10.03 7.21 -13.19
C ASP A 23 9.73 7.01 -11.71
N ILE A 24 8.66 6.25 -11.41
CA ILE A 24 8.19 6.04 -10.05
C ILE A 24 9.15 5.14 -9.27
N ALA A 25 9.68 4.08 -9.86
CA ALA A 25 10.57 3.15 -9.18
C ALA A 25 11.89 3.84 -8.78
N GLU A 26 12.45 4.67 -9.69
CA GLU A 26 13.62 5.49 -9.39
C GLU A 26 13.32 6.55 -8.32
N ALA A 27 12.16 7.20 -8.38
CA ALA A 27 11.75 8.17 -7.36
C ALA A 27 11.61 7.51 -5.97
N VAL A 28 11.07 6.31 -5.90
CA VAL A 28 10.99 5.52 -4.66
C VAL A 28 12.37 5.16 -4.14
N PHE A 29 13.29 4.75 -5.04
CA PHE A 29 14.67 4.47 -4.68
C PHE A 29 15.36 5.69 -4.07
N LEU A 30 15.22 6.87 -4.68
CA LEU A 30 15.79 8.12 -4.19
C LEU A 30 15.24 8.49 -2.80
N VAL A 31 13.93 8.32 -2.58
CA VAL A 31 13.31 8.57 -1.27
C VAL A 31 13.82 7.58 -0.22
N ARG A 32 13.96 6.29 -0.55
CA ARG A 32 14.53 5.28 0.37
C ARG A 32 15.98 5.59 0.71
N ALA A 33 16.79 6.00 -0.27
CA ALA A 33 18.18 6.38 -0.05
C ALA A 33 18.28 7.61 0.86
N HIS A 34 17.43 8.60 0.66
CA HIS A 34 17.36 9.77 1.53
C HIS A 34 16.91 9.38 2.96
N ARG A 35 15.83 8.60 3.09
CA ARG A 35 15.35 8.12 4.39
C ARG A 35 16.42 7.37 5.18
N ALA A 36 17.25 6.57 4.52
CA ALA A 36 18.31 5.81 5.16
C ALA A 36 19.42 6.68 5.79
N GLN A 37 19.49 7.96 5.42
CA GLN A 37 20.42 8.94 5.98
C GLN A 37 19.83 9.70 7.17
N LEU A 38 18.52 9.60 7.40
CA LEU A 38 17.85 10.27 8.50
C LEU A 38 18.04 9.49 9.80
N ALA A 39 18.22 10.22 10.91
CA ALA A 39 18.24 9.61 12.22
C ALA A 39 16.86 9.07 12.59
N ASN A 40 16.83 7.90 13.22
CA ASN A 40 15.62 7.35 13.81
C ASN A 40 15.54 7.74 15.28
N PHE A 41 14.55 8.54 15.65
CA PHE A 41 14.34 9.01 17.03
C PHE A 41 13.32 8.16 17.81
N GLY A 42 12.76 7.14 17.21
CA GLY A 42 11.80 6.27 17.88
C GLY A 42 10.61 5.89 16.97
N SER A 43 9.61 5.29 17.59
CA SER A 43 8.38 4.86 16.94
C SER A 43 7.18 5.66 17.46
N SER A 44 6.22 5.94 16.61
CA SER A 44 4.95 6.50 17.04
C SER A 44 4.13 5.48 17.83
N GLN A 45 3.21 5.99 18.64
CA GLN A 45 2.14 5.16 19.19
C GLN A 45 1.26 4.61 18.04
N ASN A 46 0.47 3.57 18.35
CA ASN A 46 -0.48 3.01 17.39
C ASN A 46 -1.50 4.06 16.97
N ILE A 47 -1.73 4.15 15.67
CA ILE A 47 -2.70 5.08 15.10
C ILE A 47 -4.10 4.50 15.25
N ASP A 48 -5.02 5.27 15.88
CA ASP A 48 -6.44 4.95 15.88
C ASP A 48 -7.12 5.65 14.69
N LEU A 49 -7.52 4.88 13.69
CA LEU A 49 -8.22 5.41 12.52
C LEU A 49 -9.60 6.00 12.85
N LYS A 50 -10.17 5.71 14.02
CA LYS A 50 -11.43 6.31 14.48
C LYS A 50 -11.28 7.80 14.79
N THR A 51 -10.05 8.27 15.05
CA THR A 51 -9.74 9.68 15.30
C THR A 51 -9.46 10.47 14.03
N MET A 52 -9.53 9.82 12.85
CA MET A 52 -9.24 10.45 11.57
C MET A 52 -10.19 11.61 11.26
N HIS A 53 -9.64 12.74 10.85
CA HIS A 53 -10.39 13.83 10.24
C HIS A 53 -10.68 13.49 8.77
N TYR A 54 -11.88 12.97 8.51
CA TYR A 54 -12.24 12.44 7.20
C TYR A 54 -12.35 13.51 6.13
N SER A 55 -11.64 13.35 5.02
CA SER A 55 -11.90 14.02 3.74
C SER A 55 -12.74 13.14 2.79
N ARG A 56 -12.75 11.81 3.03
CA ARG A 56 -13.58 10.82 2.35
C ARG A 56 -13.84 9.65 3.31
N HIS A 57 -15.10 9.21 3.39
CA HIS A 57 -15.49 8.03 4.16
C HIS A 57 -16.69 7.37 3.49
N ILE A 58 -16.48 6.21 2.90
CA ILE A 58 -17.52 5.47 2.16
C ILE A 58 -17.51 3.98 2.52
N SER A 59 -18.64 3.34 2.35
CA SER A 59 -18.82 1.89 2.49
C SER A 59 -19.67 1.35 1.36
N ALA A 60 -19.30 0.17 0.85
CA ALA A 60 -20.12 -0.61 -0.06
C ALA A 60 -20.99 -1.66 0.64
N THR A 61 -20.78 -1.89 1.94
CA THR A 61 -21.49 -2.91 2.73
C THR A 61 -22.53 -2.32 3.68
N GLN A 62 -22.44 -1.03 3.98
CA GLN A 62 -23.36 -0.33 4.87
C GLN A 62 -23.93 0.89 4.16
N LYS A 63 -25.26 0.94 4.05
CA LYS A 63 -25.95 2.11 3.48
C LYS A 63 -25.80 3.32 4.39
N GLU A 64 -25.92 3.11 5.68
CA GLU A 64 -25.88 4.15 6.71
C GLU A 64 -24.61 3.97 7.54
N LEU A 65 -23.65 4.87 7.36
CA LEU A 65 -22.48 4.98 8.20
C LEU A 65 -22.76 5.97 9.34
N ALA A 66 -22.14 5.76 10.49
CA ALA A 66 -22.12 6.76 11.55
C ALA A 66 -21.50 8.06 11.03
N GLY A 67 -22.22 9.16 11.13
CA GLY A 67 -21.81 10.45 10.55
C GLY A 67 -22.11 10.62 9.04
N GLY A 68 -22.74 9.63 8.39
CA GLY A 68 -23.05 9.62 6.97
C GLY A 68 -21.86 9.25 6.08
N GLN A 69 -22.14 9.00 4.79
CA GLN A 69 -21.09 8.78 3.80
C GLN A 69 -20.55 10.13 3.31
N ILE A 70 -19.21 10.28 3.35
CA ILE A 70 -18.51 11.48 2.89
C ILE A 70 -17.82 11.13 1.58
N LEU A 71 -18.35 11.61 0.45
CA LEU A 71 -17.78 11.30 -0.88
C LEU A 71 -16.44 12.00 -1.10
N GLY A 72 -16.27 13.23 -0.69
CA GLY A 72 -15.04 13.99 -0.87
C GLY A 72 -14.69 14.22 -2.34
N ALA A 73 -13.48 14.70 -2.59
CA ALA A 73 -12.94 14.85 -3.94
C ALA A 73 -12.50 13.49 -4.50
N THR A 74 -13.05 13.12 -5.66
CA THR A 74 -12.77 11.83 -6.31
C THR A 74 -12.88 11.93 -7.82
N TYR A 75 -12.15 11.07 -8.53
CA TYR A 75 -12.29 10.90 -9.99
C TYR A 75 -13.43 9.95 -10.37
N ASP A 76 -14.03 9.23 -9.42
CA ASP A 76 -14.97 8.13 -9.70
C ASP A 76 -16.18 8.56 -10.51
N TYR A 77 -16.62 9.82 -10.34
CA TYR A 77 -17.79 10.40 -10.99
C TYR A 77 -17.44 11.45 -12.04
N THR A 78 -16.18 11.53 -12.48
CA THR A 78 -15.72 12.48 -13.50
C THR A 78 -15.61 11.80 -14.86
N HIS A 79 -15.74 12.58 -15.94
CA HIS A 79 -15.55 12.08 -17.30
C HIS A 79 -14.10 11.70 -17.62
N ARG A 80 -13.13 12.09 -16.78
CA ARG A 80 -11.68 11.82 -16.96
C ARG A 80 -11.15 12.26 -18.33
N LEU A 81 -11.59 13.41 -18.80
CA LEU A 81 -11.08 14.05 -20.00
C LEU A 81 -9.78 14.79 -19.69
N LEU A 82 -8.89 14.88 -20.69
CA LEU A 82 -7.69 15.72 -20.55
C LEU A 82 -8.08 17.17 -20.36
N ASN A 83 -7.51 17.82 -19.37
CA ASN A 83 -7.66 19.26 -19.15
C ASN A 83 -6.53 19.97 -19.89
N MET A 84 -6.82 20.47 -21.09
CA MET A 84 -5.86 21.16 -21.93
C MET A 84 -5.46 22.54 -21.37
N ASP A 85 -6.23 23.11 -20.45
CA ASP A 85 -5.89 24.38 -19.80
C ASP A 85 -4.63 24.27 -18.93
N LEU A 86 -4.28 23.06 -18.50
CA LEU A 86 -3.07 22.81 -17.73
C LEU A 86 -1.78 23.06 -18.53
N GLU A 87 -1.83 23.03 -19.86
CA GLU A 87 -0.68 23.35 -20.71
C GLU A 87 -0.21 24.80 -20.52
N HIS A 88 -1.16 25.72 -20.28
CA HIS A 88 -0.91 27.15 -20.14
C HIS A 88 -0.93 27.63 -18.69
N SER A 89 -1.32 26.78 -17.76
CA SER A 89 -1.39 27.10 -16.34
C SER A 89 0.01 27.07 -15.73
N ARG A 90 0.44 28.18 -15.13
CA ARG A 90 1.56 28.12 -14.19
C ARG A 90 1.12 27.23 -13.02
N PRO A 91 1.97 26.33 -12.52
CA PRO A 91 1.64 25.49 -11.39
C PRO A 91 1.32 26.39 -10.18
N GLN A 92 0.03 26.63 -9.95
CA GLN A 92 -0.43 27.18 -8.68
C GLN A 92 -0.36 26.02 -7.68
N CYS A 93 0.66 26.07 -6.82
CA CYS A 93 0.82 25.12 -5.73
C CYS A 93 -0.13 25.50 -4.57
N GLU A 94 -1.39 25.69 -4.88
CA GLU A 94 -2.44 25.68 -3.87
C GLU A 94 -2.94 24.25 -3.77
N LEU A 95 -2.42 23.54 -2.78
CA LEU A 95 -3.03 22.30 -2.34
C LEU A 95 -4.51 22.61 -2.04
N PRO A 96 -5.45 21.84 -2.59
CA PRO A 96 -6.84 22.00 -2.23
C PRO A 96 -6.91 21.90 -0.70
N LYS A 97 -7.35 22.98 -0.06
CA LYS A 97 -7.63 22.95 1.38
C LYS A 97 -8.65 21.85 1.56
N SER A 98 -8.23 20.75 2.18
CA SER A 98 -9.14 19.69 2.56
C SER A 98 -10.26 20.37 3.36
N VAL A 99 -11.49 20.18 2.93
CA VAL A 99 -12.63 20.57 3.75
C VAL A 99 -12.57 19.63 4.94
N ILE A 100 -11.98 20.11 6.02
CA ILE A 100 -11.90 19.38 7.28
C ILE A 100 -13.33 19.42 7.82
N THR A 101 -14.07 18.35 7.57
CA THR A 101 -15.30 18.12 8.31
C THR A 101 -14.84 17.60 9.67
N ALA A 102 -15.07 18.38 10.71
CA ALA A 102 -14.80 17.94 12.08
C ALA A 102 -15.44 16.55 12.27
N PRO A 103 -14.81 15.64 12.99
CA PRO A 103 -15.39 14.34 13.27
C PRO A 103 -16.74 14.59 13.95
N SER A 104 -17.81 14.22 13.27
CA SER A 104 -19.07 13.99 13.97
C SER A 104 -18.76 12.94 15.00
N SER A 105 -19.06 13.19 16.26
CA SER A 105 -18.80 12.32 17.40
C SER A 105 -18.92 10.85 16.99
N PRO A 106 -17.96 9.99 17.30
CA PRO A 106 -17.99 8.61 16.86
C PRO A 106 -19.20 7.92 17.49
N SER A 107 -20.32 7.93 16.80
CA SER A 107 -21.37 6.98 17.11
C SER A 107 -20.86 5.66 16.54
N SER A 108 -20.22 4.88 17.38
CA SER A 108 -19.70 3.55 17.07
C SER A 108 -20.85 2.57 16.90
N SER A 109 -21.63 2.68 15.86
CA SER A 109 -22.43 1.54 15.43
C SER A 109 -21.46 0.60 14.69
N GLU A 110 -20.99 -0.42 15.41
CA GLU A 110 -20.27 -1.51 14.77
C GLU A 110 -21.15 -2.11 13.65
N PRO A 111 -20.51 -2.53 12.52
CA PRO A 111 -21.26 -3.16 11.46
C PRO A 111 -22.05 -4.36 12.00
N LEU A 112 -23.27 -4.57 11.49
CA LEU A 112 -24.14 -5.69 11.87
C LEU A 112 -23.49 -7.08 11.71
N TYR A 113 -22.40 -7.16 10.98
CA TYR A 113 -21.62 -8.38 10.71
C TYR A 113 -20.26 -8.41 11.44
N ALA A 114 -20.03 -7.52 12.41
CA ALA A 114 -18.75 -7.45 13.13
C ALA A 114 -18.41 -8.76 13.86
N ASP A 115 -19.41 -9.43 14.38
CA ASP A 115 -19.32 -10.73 15.04
C ASP A 115 -18.90 -11.88 14.10
N LEU A 116 -19.09 -11.71 12.80
CA LEU A 116 -18.70 -12.70 11.79
C LEU A 116 -17.27 -12.50 11.28
N ILE A 117 -16.63 -11.36 11.60
CA ILE A 117 -15.27 -11.07 11.17
C ILE A 117 -14.26 -11.81 12.04
N ARG A 118 -13.43 -12.62 11.40
CA ARG A 118 -12.31 -13.26 12.08
C ARG A 118 -11.18 -12.25 12.29
N THR A 119 -10.79 -12.06 13.56
CA THR A 119 -9.68 -11.18 13.95
C THR A 119 -8.37 -11.96 14.00
N GLU A 120 -7.34 -11.46 13.35
CA GLU A 120 -5.96 -11.97 13.49
C GLU A 120 -5.26 -11.26 14.65
N ILE A 121 -4.44 -12.03 15.37
CA ILE A 121 -3.57 -11.49 16.42
C ILE A 121 -2.21 -11.20 15.79
N SER A 122 -1.75 -9.96 15.90
CA SER A 122 -0.44 -9.55 15.43
C SER A 122 0.57 -9.48 16.58
N LYS A 123 1.82 -9.77 16.25
CA LYS A 123 2.96 -9.55 17.13
C LYS A 123 3.40 -8.08 17.10
N ALA A 124 4.42 -7.73 17.87
CA ALA A 124 5.02 -6.42 17.79
C ALA A 124 5.59 -6.15 16.37
N PRO A 125 5.46 -4.92 15.86
CA PRO A 125 6.00 -4.58 14.54
C PRO A 125 7.49 -4.82 14.47
N ILE A 126 7.96 -5.35 13.35
CA ILE A 126 9.38 -5.57 13.07
C ILE A 126 9.85 -4.68 11.91
N ASP A 127 11.15 -4.43 11.86
CA ASP A 127 11.75 -3.75 10.70
C ASP A 127 12.01 -4.76 9.58
N ILE A 128 11.10 -4.83 8.62
CA ILE A 128 11.19 -5.74 7.45
C ILE A 128 12.39 -5.45 6.53
N THR A 129 13.09 -4.33 6.73
CA THR A 129 14.29 -4.03 5.94
C THR A 129 15.53 -4.74 6.48
N ARG A 130 15.46 -5.33 7.67
CA ARG A 130 16.58 -5.99 8.38
C ARG A 130 16.34 -7.47 8.63
N THR A 131 15.14 -7.95 8.42
CA THR A 131 14.75 -9.33 8.70
C THR A 131 14.40 -10.06 7.40
N VAL A 132 14.72 -11.36 7.37
CA VAL A 132 14.28 -12.22 6.26
C VAL A 132 12.80 -12.52 6.42
N LEU A 133 12.06 -12.45 5.31
CA LEU A 133 10.63 -12.77 5.29
C LEU A 133 10.42 -14.24 5.70
N PRO A 134 9.65 -14.52 6.78
CA PRO A 134 9.35 -15.90 7.18
C PRO A 134 8.38 -16.56 6.18
N SER A 135 8.33 -17.89 6.19
CA SER A 135 7.42 -18.66 5.31
C SER A 135 5.94 -18.36 5.58
N LEU A 136 5.60 -18.03 6.83
CA LEU A 136 4.27 -17.60 7.26
C LEU A 136 4.43 -16.24 7.95
N PRO A 137 4.30 -15.13 7.22
CA PRO A 137 4.46 -13.80 7.78
C PRO A 137 3.31 -13.46 8.73
N ASP A 138 3.66 -12.79 9.84
CA ASP A 138 2.71 -12.17 10.76
C ASP A 138 1.87 -11.10 10.04
N PRO A 139 0.64 -10.79 10.50
CA PRO A 139 -0.18 -9.74 9.90
C PRO A 139 0.52 -8.38 9.76
N CYS A 140 1.34 -7.97 10.74
CA CYS A 140 2.13 -6.75 10.65
C CYS A 140 3.22 -6.83 9.60
N GLU A 141 3.94 -7.96 9.50
CA GLU A 141 4.96 -8.18 8.48
C GLU A 141 4.33 -8.14 7.08
N ARG A 142 3.20 -8.84 6.90
CA ARG A 142 2.46 -8.87 5.65
C ARG A 142 2.03 -7.47 5.24
N LEU A 143 1.43 -6.71 6.16
CA LEU A 143 1.01 -5.33 5.89
C LEU A 143 2.19 -4.43 5.54
N ALA A 144 3.32 -4.56 6.23
CA ALA A 144 4.52 -3.78 5.96
C ALA A 144 5.11 -4.07 4.56
N HIS A 145 5.15 -5.34 4.14
CA HIS A 145 5.56 -5.72 2.79
C HIS A 145 4.61 -5.18 1.72
N LEU A 146 3.29 -5.28 1.94
CA LEU A 146 2.29 -4.74 1.03
C LEU A 146 2.38 -3.20 0.94
N ALA A 147 2.59 -2.51 2.06
CA ALA A 147 2.76 -1.05 2.06
C ALA A 147 3.99 -0.60 1.26
N ARG A 148 5.07 -1.39 1.33
CA ARG A 148 6.30 -1.18 0.56
C ARG A 148 6.17 -1.62 -0.90
N GLY A 149 5.18 -2.45 -1.21
CA GLY A 149 4.96 -3.02 -2.54
C GLY A 149 4.61 -1.96 -3.60
N GLU A 150 4.97 -2.24 -4.84
CA GLU A 150 4.68 -1.39 -6.00
C GLU A 150 3.17 -1.44 -6.31
N GLU A 151 2.57 -0.26 -6.50
CA GLU A 151 1.11 -0.11 -6.67
C GLU A 151 0.57 -0.87 -7.87
N GLY A 152 1.27 -0.83 -9.02
CA GLY A 152 0.84 -1.49 -10.24
C GLY A 152 0.85 -3.00 -10.10
N TYR A 153 1.90 -3.56 -9.50
CA TYR A 153 1.99 -4.99 -9.20
C TYR A 153 0.86 -5.44 -8.25
N LEU A 154 0.65 -4.70 -7.16
CA LEU A 154 -0.43 -5.01 -6.21
C LEU A 154 -1.82 -4.93 -6.87
N THR A 155 -2.04 -3.95 -7.73
CA THR A 155 -3.30 -3.81 -8.49
C THR A 155 -3.50 -5.00 -9.44
N GLY A 156 -2.44 -5.44 -10.12
CA GLY A 156 -2.46 -6.62 -10.98
C GLY A 156 -2.76 -7.89 -10.21
N LEU A 157 -2.13 -8.09 -9.06
CA LEU A 157 -2.33 -9.24 -8.18
C LEU A 157 -3.75 -9.25 -7.58
N ALA A 158 -4.26 -8.10 -7.14
CA ALA A 158 -5.64 -7.94 -6.69
C ALA A 158 -6.63 -8.29 -7.81
N TYR A 159 -6.41 -7.81 -9.03
CA TYR A 159 -7.25 -8.13 -10.18
C TYR A 159 -7.22 -9.62 -10.51
N GLU A 160 -6.05 -10.26 -10.46
CA GLU A 160 -5.91 -11.69 -10.67
C GLU A 160 -6.73 -12.50 -9.65
N SER A 161 -6.63 -12.14 -8.36
CA SER A 161 -7.39 -12.81 -7.31
C SER A 161 -8.91 -12.68 -7.50
N LEU A 162 -9.39 -11.49 -7.90
CA LEU A 162 -10.79 -11.26 -8.24
C LEU A 162 -11.26 -12.11 -9.43
N ARG A 163 -10.42 -12.27 -10.44
CA ARG A 163 -10.72 -13.07 -11.62
C ARG A 163 -10.78 -14.56 -11.34
N LYS A 164 -10.01 -15.04 -10.37
CA LYS A 164 -9.99 -16.45 -9.93
C LYS A 164 -11.12 -16.78 -8.95
N ALA A 165 -11.66 -15.79 -8.25
CA ALA A 165 -12.73 -16.00 -7.28
C ALA A 165 -13.99 -16.58 -7.96
N SER A 166 -14.36 -17.80 -7.57
CA SER A 166 -15.47 -18.53 -8.20
C SER A 166 -16.82 -18.33 -7.51
N THR A 167 -16.83 -17.88 -6.24
CA THR A 167 -18.03 -17.89 -5.40
C THR A 167 -18.49 -16.52 -4.95
N SER A 168 -17.60 -15.61 -4.59
CA SER A 168 -17.93 -14.22 -4.28
C SER A 168 -16.72 -13.32 -4.44
N HIS A 169 -16.97 -12.03 -4.71
CA HIS A 169 -15.91 -11.02 -4.69
C HIS A 169 -15.84 -10.33 -3.33
N PRO A 170 -14.69 -9.75 -2.95
CA PRO A 170 -14.61 -8.91 -1.77
C PRO A 170 -15.43 -7.62 -1.92
N TYR A 171 -15.91 -7.13 -0.79
CA TYR A 171 -16.65 -5.87 -0.68
C TYR A 171 -15.81 -4.86 0.11
N VAL A 172 -15.82 -3.61 -0.30
CA VAL A 172 -15.22 -2.53 0.47
C VAL A 172 -16.11 -2.24 1.69
N ALA A 173 -15.71 -2.74 2.84
CA ALA A 173 -16.42 -2.50 4.09
C ALA A 173 -16.30 -1.03 4.51
N GLN A 174 -15.08 -0.49 4.42
CA GLN A 174 -14.80 0.93 4.64
C GLN A 174 -13.62 1.38 3.77
N LEU A 175 -13.76 2.55 3.17
CA LEU A 175 -12.67 3.31 2.57
C LEU A 175 -12.63 4.67 3.24
N MET A 176 -11.52 4.97 3.90
CA MET A 176 -11.32 6.19 4.67
C MET A 176 -10.12 6.94 4.13
N ARG A 177 -10.25 8.26 3.99
CA ARG A 177 -9.14 9.16 3.68
C ARG A 177 -9.25 10.40 4.54
N GLY A 178 -8.15 10.80 5.15
CA GLY A 178 -8.12 11.97 6.01
C GLY A 178 -6.78 12.15 6.70
N SER A 179 -6.71 13.12 7.61
CA SER A 179 -5.55 13.33 8.46
C SER A 179 -5.73 12.65 9.82
N VAL A 180 -4.64 12.13 10.36
CA VAL A 180 -4.54 11.61 11.71
C VAL A 180 -3.36 12.24 12.42
N GLU A 181 -3.55 12.55 13.69
CA GLU A 181 -2.49 13.06 14.55
C GLU A 181 -1.57 11.93 14.98
N ILE A 182 -0.27 12.19 14.99
CA ILE A 182 0.78 11.23 15.33
C ILE A 182 1.36 11.58 16.68
N PHE A 183 1.37 10.61 17.59
CA PHE A 183 1.91 10.75 18.93
C PHE A 183 3.15 9.89 19.11
N VAL A 184 4.12 10.44 19.86
CA VAL A 184 5.34 9.75 20.28
C VAL A 184 5.40 9.79 21.80
N GLU A 185 5.77 8.69 22.40
CA GLU A 185 6.02 8.60 23.84
C GLU A 185 7.50 8.86 24.10
N LEU A 186 7.77 9.82 24.98
CA LEU A 186 9.10 10.12 25.49
C LEU A 186 9.24 9.43 26.84
N GLU A 187 9.77 8.21 26.85
CA GLU A 187 9.85 7.33 28.02
C GLU A 187 10.57 8.02 29.18
N ASP A 188 11.68 8.71 28.90
CA ASP A 188 12.47 9.41 29.91
C ASP A 188 11.69 10.51 30.66
N LEU A 189 10.68 11.08 30.03
CA LEU A 189 9.86 12.17 30.57
C LEU A 189 8.45 11.72 30.96
N ASN A 190 8.10 10.47 30.68
CA ASN A 190 6.76 9.93 30.81
C ASN A 190 5.68 10.86 30.18
N LEU A 191 6.01 11.37 28.98
CA LEU A 191 5.20 12.36 28.27
C LEU A 191 4.87 11.87 26.86
N THR A 192 3.60 11.97 26.49
CA THR A 192 3.14 11.77 25.10
C THR A 192 3.05 13.12 24.39
N VAL A 193 3.72 13.24 23.26
CA VAL A 193 3.79 14.48 22.48
C VAL A 193 3.26 14.24 21.09
N SER A 194 2.39 15.16 20.61
CA SER A 194 2.01 15.21 19.21
C SER A 194 3.16 15.76 18.37
N ILE A 195 3.51 15.05 17.31
CA ILE A 195 4.56 15.47 16.37
C ILE A 195 4.00 15.98 15.04
N GLY A 196 2.67 16.05 14.91
CA GLY A 196 1.97 16.57 13.75
C GLY A 196 0.98 15.58 13.18
N GLU A 197 0.48 15.89 11.98
CA GLU A 197 -0.53 15.09 11.29
C GLU A 197 0.02 14.45 10.02
N VAL A 198 -0.48 13.26 9.69
CA VAL A 198 -0.24 12.60 8.41
C VAL A 198 -1.57 12.36 7.70
N GLU A 199 -1.60 12.59 6.40
CA GLU A 199 -2.73 12.18 5.56
C GLU A 199 -2.56 10.71 5.20
N LEU A 200 -3.62 9.94 5.43
CA LEU A 200 -3.67 8.50 5.17
C LEU A 200 -4.91 8.16 4.34
N THR A 201 -4.77 7.11 3.55
CA THR A 201 -5.89 6.38 2.97
C THR A 201 -5.86 4.97 3.51
N ALA A 202 -6.96 4.53 4.13
CA ALA A 202 -7.11 3.18 4.65
C ALA A 202 -8.33 2.50 4.03
N CYS A 203 -8.23 1.22 3.75
CA CYS A 203 -9.30 0.40 3.22
C CYS A 203 -9.41 -0.90 4.00
N THR A 204 -10.65 -1.26 4.36
CA THR A 204 -10.99 -2.59 4.85
C THR A 204 -11.91 -3.25 3.83
N THR A 205 -11.58 -4.46 3.41
CA THR A 205 -12.45 -5.32 2.59
C THR A 205 -12.95 -6.49 3.41
N VAL A 206 -14.10 -7.04 3.05
CA VAL A 206 -14.66 -8.28 3.62
C VAL A 206 -15.14 -9.18 2.51
N ALA A 207 -14.92 -10.49 2.64
CA ALA A 207 -15.50 -11.50 1.76
C ALA A 207 -15.96 -12.72 2.57
N PRO A 208 -17.06 -13.38 2.18
CA PRO A 208 -17.48 -14.61 2.81
C PRO A 208 -16.47 -15.73 2.52
N ASN A 209 -16.05 -16.40 3.57
CA ASN A 209 -15.26 -17.63 3.52
C ASN A 209 -16.15 -18.78 3.97
N PHE A 210 -16.50 -19.67 3.03
CA PHE A 210 -17.36 -20.82 3.24
C PHE A 210 -16.59 -22.11 3.58
N SER A 211 -15.44 -21.98 4.25
CA SER A 211 -14.68 -23.13 4.75
C SER A 211 -15.46 -23.90 5.83
N SER A 212 -14.82 -24.90 6.46
CA SER A 212 -15.42 -25.69 7.53
C SER A 212 -15.98 -24.88 8.72
N SER A 213 -15.50 -23.66 8.90
CA SER A 213 -16.02 -22.67 9.85
C SER A 213 -16.36 -21.39 9.08
N PRO A 214 -17.59 -21.23 8.60
CA PRO A 214 -17.99 -20.04 7.83
C PRO A 214 -17.82 -18.75 8.63
N HIS A 215 -17.17 -17.75 8.00
CA HIS A 215 -16.92 -16.44 8.58
C HIS A 215 -16.69 -15.38 7.48
N LEU A 216 -16.60 -14.12 7.88
CA LEU A 216 -16.13 -13.06 6.99
C LEU A 216 -14.62 -12.89 7.15
N GLU A 217 -13.89 -13.12 6.07
CA GLU A 217 -12.48 -12.80 6.02
C GLU A 217 -12.30 -11.32 5.71
N ALA A 218 -11.55 -10.62 6.56
CA ALA A 218 -11.26 -9.21 6.37
C ALA A 218 -9.86 -9.03 5.81
N GLY A 219 -9.71 -8.09 4.85
CA GLY A 219 -8.42 -7.61 4.37
C GLY A 219 -8.23 -6.15 4.73
N PHE A 220 -6.99 -5.74 4.91
CA PHE A 220 -6.64 -4.37 5.28
C PHE A 220 -5.53 -3.81 4.41
N GLY A 221 -5.66 -2.52 4.05
CA GLY A 221 -4.64 -1.77 3.33
C GLY A 221 -4.57 -0.33 3.78
N ILE A 222 -3.36 0.22 3.80
CA ILE A 222 -3.10 1.59 4.23
C ILE A 222 -1.98 2.21 3.39
N ALA A 223 -2.13 3.47 3.01
CA ALA A 223 -1.15 4.21 2.24
C ALA A 223 -1.07 5.67 2.69
N PHE A 224 0.09 6.28 2.52
CA PHE A 224 0.25 7.71 2.74
C PHE A 224 -0.46 8.52 1.65
N GLY A 225 -1.09 9.62 2.06
CA GLY A 225 -1.77 10.56 1.18
C GLY A 225 -3.06 9.99 0.57
N ALA A 226 -3.50 10.61 -0.52
CA ALA A 226 -4.72 10.25 -1.23
C ALA A 226 -4.46 9.13 -2.25
N ASN A 227 -4.20 7.93 -1.78
CA ASN A 227 -3.90 6.76 -2.63
C ASN A 227 -4.90 5.62 -2.39
N GLU A 228 -6.13 5.80 -2.88
CA GLU A 228 -7.21 4.82 -2.73
C GLU A 228 -6.91 3.53 -3.49
N ARG A 229 -6.34 3.62 -4.71
CA ARG A 229 -6.02 2.45 -5.52
C ARG A 229 -5.09 1.50 -4.79
N LYS A 230 -4.00 2.01 -4.21
CA LYS A 230 -3.07 1.20 -3.44
C LYS A 230 -3.71 0.61 -2.20
N ALA A 231 -4.44 1.40 -1.41
CA ALA A 231 -5.08 0.93 -0.19
C ALA A 231 -6.11 -0.19 -0.47
N VAL A 232 -6.93 -0.04 -1.52
CA VAL A 232 -7.89 -1.07 -1.94
C VAL A 232 -7.18 -2.32 -2.45
N ALA A 233 -6.16 -2.16 -3.30
CA ALA A 233 -5.39 -3.30 -3.82
C ALA A 233 -4.71 -4.08 -2.69
N MET A 234 -4.09 -3.39 -1.74
CA MET A 234 -3.50 -4.01 -0.55
C MET A 234 -4.53 -4.81 0.24
N ALA A 235 -5.71 -4.23 0.50
CA ALA A 235 -6.77 -4.90 1.26
C ALA A 235 -7.26 -6.18 0.57
N ILE A 236 -7.44 -6.15 -0.75
CA ILE A 236 -7.83 -7.33 -1.53
C ILE A 236 -6.74 -8.40 -1.48
N VAL A 237 -5.47 -8.03 -1.66
CA VAL A 237 -4.35 -8.97 -1.64
C VAL A 237 -4.13 -9.54 -0.24
N ASP A 238 -4.23 -8.73 0.83
CA ASP A 238 -4.17 -9.20 2.20
C ASP A 238 -5.24 -10.25 2.50
N GLN A 239 -6.49 -9.98 2.07
CA GLN A 239 -7.59 -10.91 2.21
C GLN A 239 -7.37 -12.21 1.43
N HIS A 240 -6.91 -12.11 0.19
CA HIS A 240 -6.60 -13.27 -0.64
C HIS A 240 -5.55 -14.18 0.00
N PHE A 241 -4.49 -13.61 0.56
CA PHE A 241 -3.45 -14.36 1.26
C PHE A 241 -3.97 -15.08 2.53
N LYS A 242 -4.99 -14.54 3.18
CA LYS A 242 -5.63 -15.21 4.32
C LYS A 242 -6.48 -16.40 3.90
N ILE A 243 -7.14 -16.31 2.75
CA ILE A 243 -8.00 -17.38 2.22
C ILE A 243 -7.18 -18.51 1.60
N GLU A 244 -6.21 -18.18 0.75
CA GLU A 244 -5.44 -19.17 -0.04
C GLU A 244 -4.08 -19.52 0.59
N GLY A 245 -3.68 -18.82 1.63
CA GLY A 245 -2.35 -18.91 2.23
C GLY A 245 -1.38 -17.93 1.56
N ALA A 246 -0.72 -17.08 2.37
CA ALA A 246 0.33 -16.21 1.89
C ALA A 246 1.52 -17.07 1.43
N THR A 247 1.91 -16.95 0.17
CA THR A 247 3.21 -17.42 -0.25
C THR A 247 4.24 -16.34 0.00
N SER A 248 5.30 -16.64 0.74
CA SER A 248 6.42 -15.71 0.95
C SER A 248 6.95 -15.18 -0.39
N ASP A 249 6.94 -15.99 -1.43
CA ASP A 249 7.38 -15.63 -2.77
C ASP A 249 6.59 -14.44 -3.35
N ALA A 250 5.25 -14.46 -3.25
CA ALA A 250 4.43 -13.36 -3.75
C ALA A 250 4.75 -12.03 -3.05
N LEU A 251 4.98 -12.06 -1.74
CA LEU A 251 5.36 -10.87 -0.97
C LEU A 251 6.76 -10.38 -1.28
N MET A 252 7.72 -11.27 -1.53
CA MET A 252 9.09 -10.90 -1.92
C MET A 252 9.13 -10.17 -3.26
N HIS A 253 8.22 -10.49 -4.18
CA HIS A 253 8.18 -9.88 -5.51
C HIS A 253 7.36 -8.59 -5.59
N THR A 254 6.80 -8.11 -4.46
CA THR A 254 6.03 -6.86 -4.45
C THR A 254 6.90 -5.60 -4.57
N ASP A 255 8.20 -5.67 -4.27
CA ASP A 255 9.08 -4.50 -4.26
C ASP A 255 9.53 -4.08 -5.67
N GLY A 256 8.95 -2.99 -6.18
CA GLY A 256 9.24 -2.45 -7.50
C GLY A 256 10.68 -1.93 -7.65
N VAL A 257 11.33 -1.50 -6.56
CA VAL A 257 12.73 -1.07 -6.60
C VAL A 257 13.66 -2.27 -6.83
N ALA A 258 13.39 -3.38 -6.14
CA ALA A 258 14.15 -4.62 -6.36
C ALA A 258 13.96 -5.14 -7.79
N ALA A 259 12.71 -5.10 -8.30
CA ALA A 259 12.41 -5.49 -9.69
C ALA A 259 13.12 -4.58 -10.72
N SER A 260 13.15 -3.26 -10.50
CA SER A 260 13.87 -2.33 -11.38
C SER A 260 15.39 -2.52 -11.33
N GLY A 261 15.93 -2.93 -10.16
CA GLY A 261 17.34 -3.29 -10.01
C GLY A 261 17.75 -4.47 -10.91
N TYR A 262 16.88 -5.48 -11.02
CA TYR A 262 17.10 -6.59 -11.95
C TYR A 262 17.18 -6.13 -13.41
N VAL A 263 16.23 -5.30 -13.85
CA VAL A 263 16.26 -4.73 -15.21
C VAL A 263 17.53 -3.91 -15.46
N SER A 264 17.97 -3.16 -14.47
CA SER A 264 19.22 -2.38 -14.56
C SER A 264 20.45 -3.29 -14.69
N HIS A 265 20.48 -4.40 -13.94
CA HIS A 265 21.55 -5.40 -14.04
C HIS A 265 21.65 -6.00 -15.45
N LEU A 266 20.52 -6.34 -16.09
CA LEU A 266 20.53 -6.92 -17.44
C LEU A 266 21.06 -5.98 -18.53
N LYS A 267 21.12 -4.68 -18.27
CA LYS A 267 21.70 -3.70 -19.19
C LYS A 267 23.24 -3.61 -19.10
N LEU A 268 23.83 -4.21 -18.07
CA LEU A 268 25.28 -4.23 -17.93
C LEU A 268 25.92 -5.15 -18.96
N PRO A 269 27.20 -4.92 -19.33
CA PRO A 269 27.92 -5.78 -20.28
C PRO A 269 28.07 -7.21 -19.74
N HIS A 270 27.57 -8.19 -20.49
CA HIS A 270 27.66 -9.63 -20.21
C HIS A 270 28.37 -10.38 -21.36
N TYR A 271 29.33 -9.73 -22.01
CA TYR A 271 29.95 -10.26 -23.23
C TYR A 271 30.58 -11.63 -23.02
N SER A 272 31.36 -11.82 -21.95
CA SER A 272 32.05 -13.07 -21.67
C SER A 272 31.09 -14.21 -21.35
N ASP A 273 30.04 -13.94 -20.59
CA ASP A 273 29.01 -14.93 -20.22
C ASP A 273 28.23 -15.35 -21.47
N PHE A 274 27.84 -14.37 -22.31
CA PHE A 274 27.13 -14.64 -23.54
C PHE A 274 27.98 -15.46 -24.53
N ASP A 275 29.26 -15.16 -24.70
CA ASP A 275 30.17 -15.91 -25.58
C ASP A 275 30.35 -17.35 -25.07
N ALA A 276 30.44 -17.55 -23.76
CA ALA A 276 30.54 -18.88 -23.16
C ALA A 276 29.25 -19.71 -23.38
N ASP A 277 28.10 -19.11 -23.20
CA ASP A 277 26.80 -19.77 -23.44
C ASP A 277 26.60 -20.06 -24.94
N LEU A 278 26.99 -19.15 -25.83
CA LEU A 278 26.94 -19.34 -27.26
C LEU A 278 27.84 -20.51 -27.70
N ALA A 279 29.05 -20.60 -27.15
CA ALA A 279 29.94 -21.73 -27.43
C ALA A 279 29.40 -23.05 -26.93
N ARG A 280 28.72 -23.03 -25.76
CA ARG A 280 28.05 -24.23 -25.21
C ARG A 280 26.87 -24.65 -26.08
N LEU A 281 26.01 -23.72 -26.50
CA LEU A 281 24.88 -24.00 -27.39
C LEU A 281 25.33 -24.64 -28.69
N ARG A 282 26.38 -24.08 -29.39
CA ARG A 282 26.92 -24.64 -30.62
C ARG A 282 27.46 -26.07 -30.46
N ARG A 283 28.06 -26.38 -29.29
CA ARG A 283 28.55 -27.75 -29.00
C ARG A 283 27.40 -28.74 -28.79
N VAL A 284 26.28 -28.30 -28.24
CA VAL A 284 25.07 -29.19 -28.06
C VAL A 284 24.47 -29.45 -29.44
N GLN A 285 24.25 -28.42 -30.26
CA GLN A 285 23.70 -28.57 -31.61
C GLN A 285 24.53 -29.53 -32.48
N ALA A 286 25.86 -29.39 -32.47
CA ALA A 286 26.75 -30.27 -33.22
C ALA A 286 26.74 -31.74 -32.76
N LYS A 287 26.22 -32.03 -31.54
CA LYS A 287 26.04 -33.43 -31.05
C LYS A 287 24.69 -34.03 -31.43
N GLU A 288 23.70 -33.20 -31.74
CA GLU A 288 22.37 -33.67 -32.16
C GLU A 288 22.34 -33.97 -33.70
N GLU A 289 23.33 -33.51 -34.46
CA GLU A 289 23.47 -33.79 -35.90
C GLU A 289 24.21 -35.10 -36.21
N ILE A 290 24.69 -35.87 -35.20
CA ILE A 290 25.36 -37.15 -35.31
C ILE A 290 24.42 -38.26 -34.83
#